data_93391154a2257509ec94f7818edf5768
#
_entry.id   93391154a2257509ec94f7818edf5768
#
_cell.length_a   1.000
_cell.length_b   1.000
_cell.length_c   1.000
_cell.angle_alpha   90.00
_cell.angle_beta   90.00
_cell.angle_gamma   90.00
#
_symmetry.space_group_name_H-M   'P 1'
#
loop_
_entity.id
_entity.type
_entity.pdbx_description
1 polymer ?
#
loop_
_entity_poly.entity_id
_entity_poly.type
_entity_poly.pdbx_seq_one_letter_code
_entity_poly.pdbx_strand_id
1 'polypeptide(L)'
;MDSVSLFWYFVIGSTVVIFLVLNVWRRQTFCGLPPGPAGWPVLGNLLQLGKKPNETLFNFATKYGPLMTLSFGMRTTVVVSSSAMAKEVLKTHDHIFAGRIITQAAKALSHNMNSMVFLQYGSHWRMLRRVSNTELFSLKRLEALQHLRRDQVNRMIQQIFQDAVKGQCVEIAHIAFHSSFNLLGNMVFGKDVFGPDLFGASQELKDAIAKVTKLHATPNMADFSPFLQFLDPQGVQRNMEIQLKKMYDVMDIFIEDRLKRNVDQAKAQTEVTVKRISWMFLFHNIHFHYYFLPTC
;
A
#
# COMPACT_ATOMS: atom_id res chain seq x y z
N MET A 1 16.21 27.82 44.71
CA MET A 1 15.33 27.38 43.59
C MET A 1 14.80 28.65 42.97
N ASP A 2 15.23 28.92 41.77
CA ASP A 2 14.95 30.21 41.12
C ASP A 2 13.48 30.31 40.71
N SER A 3 12.87 31.48 40.92
CA SER A 3 11.46 31.77 40.57
C SER A 3 11.10 31.36 39.14
N VAL A 4 12.09 31.38 38.25
CA VAL A 4 11.97 30.96 36.84
C VAL A 4 11.76 29.44 36.70
N SER A 5 12.44 28.62 37.49
CA SER A 5 12.27 27.16 37.46
C SER A 5 10.89 26.74 38.01
N LEU A 6 10.41 27.40 39.09
CA LEU A 6 9.07 27.18 39.61
C LEU A 6 7.96 27.54 38.60
N PHE A 7 8.14 28.61 37.85
CA PHE A 7 7.22 29.02 36.78
C PHE A 7 7.13 27.95 35.69
N TRP A 8 8.26 27.43 35.23
CA TRP A 8 8.27 26.36 34.21
C TRP A 8 7.64 25.05 34.69
N TYR A 9 7.87 24.66 35.94
CA TYR A 9 7.18 23.48 36.53
C TYR A 9 5.67 23.67 36.59
N PHE A 10 5.21 24.87 36.92
CA PHE A 10 3.77 25.19 36.97
C PHE A 10 3.15 25.17 35.56
N VAL A 11 3.83 25.74 34.57
CA VAL A 11 3.39 25.72 33.15
C VAL A 11 3.32 24.30 32.62
N ILE A 12 4.35 23.47 32.84
CA ILE A 12 4.37 22.08 32.41
C ILE A 12 3.28 21.28 33.12
N GLY A 13 3.12 21.44 34.44
CA GLY A 13 2.07 20.78 35.22
C GLY A 13 0.65 21.12 34.75
N SER A 14 0.39 22.42 34.50
CA SER A 14 -0.92 22.85 34.00
C SER A 14 -1.22 22.35 32.58
N THR A 15 -0.24 22.34 31.70
CA THR A 15 -0.42 21.78 30.34
C THR A 15 -0.68 20.29 30.36
N VAL A 16 -0.01 19.53 31.23
CA VAL A 16 -0.27 18.09 31.41
C VAL A 16 -1.67 17.85 31.95
N VAL A 17 -2.09 18.62 32.95
CA VAL A 17 -3.45 18.51 33.55
C VAL A 17 -4.53 18.85 32.51
N ILE A 18 -4.38 19.96 31.78
CA ILE A 18 -5.30 20.35 30.70
C ILE A 18 -5.37 19.25 29.64
N PHE A 19 -4.23 18.71 29.22
CA PHE A 19 -4.17 17.63 28.26
C PHE A 19 -4.88 16.34 28.73
N LEU A 20 -4.71 15.98 30.02
CA LEU A 20 -5.39 14.83 30.60
C LEU A 20 -6.92 15.08 30.72
N VAL A 21 -7.34 16.26 31.13
CA VAL A 21 -8.76 16.63 31.18
C VAL A 21 -9.41 16.61 29.82
N LEU A 22 -8.74 17.17 28.79
CA LEU A 22 -9.23 17.13 27.42
C LEU A 22 -9.33 15.69 26.87
N ASN A 23 -8.41 14.81 27.24
CA ASN A 23 -8.49 13.39 26.85
C ASN A 23 -9.63 12.64 27.59
N VAL A 24 -9.88 12.92 28.84
CA VAL A 24 -11.02 12.35 29.58
C VAL A 24 -12.33 12.85 29.01
N TRP A 25 -12.42 14.14 28.71
CA TRP A 25 -13.63 14.76 28.13
C TRP A 25 -13.93 14.19 26.73
N ARG A 26 -12.90 13.99 25.93
CA ARG A 26 -13.01 13.35 24.62
C ARG A 26 -13.53 11.92 24.68
N ARG A 27 -13.26 11.18 25.76
CA ARG A 27 -13.81 9.83 25.99
C ARG A 27 -15.29 9.82 26.27
N GLN A 28 -15.83 10.87 26.93
CA GLN A 28 -17.26 10.97 27.23
C GLN A 28 -18.11 11.38 26.04
N THR A 29 -17.52 11.94 24.98
CA THR A 29 -18.23 12.44 23.79
C THR A 29 -18.57 11.34 22.78
N PHE A 30 -18.17 10.09 22.99
CA PHE A 30 -18.46 8.97 22.11
C PHE A 30 -19.80 8.26 22.43
N CYS A 31 -20.83 9.03 22.70
CA CYS A 31 -22.19 8.49 22.80
C CYS A 31 -22.60 7.93 21.42
N GLY A 32 -22.86 6.61 21.34
CA GLY A 32 -23.29 5.94 20.11
C GLY A 32 -22.26 5.09 19.39
N LEU A 33 -21.01 5.01 19.89
CA LEU A 33 -20.01 4.08 19.34
C LEU A 33 -20.17 2.66 19.94
N PRO A 34 -19.82 1.62 19.16
CA PRO A 34 -19.76 0.25 19.66
C PRO A 34 -18.85 0.11 20.89
N PRO A 35 -19.09 -0.88 21.78
CA PRO A 35 -18.26 -1.11 22.95
C PRO A 35 -16.82 -1.46 22.57
N GLY A 36 -15.89 -1.26 23.49
CA GLY A 36 -14.47 -1.59 23.24
C GLY A 36 -13.63 -1.51 24.49
N PRO A 37 -12.38 -2.02 24.43
CA PRO A 37 -11.44 -1.95 25.53
C PRO A 37 -11.04 -0.51 25.83
N ALA A 38 -10.84 -0.20 27.11
CA ALA A 38 -10.29 1.09 27.51
C ALA A 38 -8.87 1.25 26.99
N GLY A 39 -8.63 2.33 26.27
CA GLY A 39 -7.29 2.66 25.75
C GLY A 39 -6.49 3.50 26.72
N TRP A 40 -5.17 3.48 26.62
CA TRP A 40 -4.25 4.35 27.35
C TRP A 40 -4.38 5.81 26.91
N PRO A 41 -4.11 6.78 27.77
CA PRO A 41 -4.02 8.17 27.36
C PRO A 41 -3.02 8.31 26.19
N VAL A 42 -3.32 9.16 25.19
CA VAL A 42 -2.49 9.45 24.00
C VAL A 42 -2.33 8.28 23.06
N LEU A 43 -1.91 7.11 23.55
CA LEU A 43 -1.60 5.94 22.72
C LEU A 43 -2.83 5.07 22.40
N GLY A 44 -3.91 5.23 23.18
CA GLY A 44 -5.12 4.41 23.01
C GLY A 44 -4.83 2.92 23.23
N ASN A 45 -5.26 2.10 22.29
CA ASN A 45 -5.11 0.64 22.36
C ASN A 45 -3.89 0.11 21.59
N LEU A 46 -3.00 0.98 21.10
CA LEU A 46 -1.83 0.56 20.31
C LEU A 46 -0.94 -0.45 21.05
N LEU A 47 -0.66 -0.20 22.33
CA LEU A 47 0.17 -1.10 23.15
C LEU A 47 -0.52 -2.44 23.43
N GLN A 48 -1.84 -2.47 23.43
CA GLN A 48 -2.63 -3.68 23.72
C GLN A 48 -2.64 -4.65 22.54
N LEU A 49 -2.35 -4.19 21.30
CA LEU A 49 -2.31 -5.05 20.12
C LEU A 49 -1.17 -6.07 20.16
N GLY A 50 -0.05 -5.72 20.80
CA GLY A 50 1.11 -6.60 20.92
C GLY A 50 1.75 -6.97 19.59
N LYS A 51 2.46 -8.11 19.57
CA LYS A 51 3.18 -8.61 18.38
C LYS A 51 2.28 -9.32 17.37
N LYS A 52 1.08 -9.74 17.78
CA LYS A 52 0.12 -10.48 16.97
C LYS A 52 -1.25 -9.80 16.98
N PRO A 53 -1.41 -8.69 16.24
CA PRO A 53 -2.63 -7.88 16.27
C PRO A 53 -3.89 -8.68 15.92
N ASN A 54 -3.81 -9.63 15.01
CA ASN A 54 -4.92 -10.48 14.60
C ASN A 54 -5.46 -11.34 15.75
N GLU A 55 -4.60 -11.97 16.55
CA GLU A 55 -5.02 -12.77 17.71
C GLU A 55 -5.62 -11.87 18.79
N THR A 56 -5.01 -10.71 19.06
CA THR A 56 -5.52 -9.75 20.02
C THR A 56 -6.88 -9.21 19.62
N LEU A 57 -7.08 -8.85 18.35
CA LEU A 57 -8.37 -8.39 17.82
C LEU A 57 -9.45 -9.48 17.92
N PHE A 58 -9.10 -10.73 17.65
CA PHE A 58 -9.99 -11.86 17.83
C PHE A 58 -10.45 -12.00 19.31
N ASN A 59 -9.51 -11.94 20.24
CA ASN A 59 -9.81 -12.01 21.69
C ASN A 59 -10.68 -10.83 22.14
N PHE A 60 -10.45 -9.63 21.60
CA PHE A 60 -11.31 -8.49 21.86
C PHE A 60 -12.72 -8.70 21.28
N ALA A 61 -12.83 -9.23 20.06
CA ALA A 61 -14.13 -9.52 19.45
C ALA A 61 -14.94 -10.54 20.26
N THR A 62 -14.29 -11.53 20.85
CA THR A 62 -14.94 -12.50 21.75
C THR A 62 -15.51 -11.83 23.00
N LYS A 63 -14.84 -10.78 23.52
CA LYS A 63 -15.23 -10.07 24.73
C LYS A 63 -16.23 -8.93 24.49
N TYR A 64 -16.01 -8.13 23.44
CA TYR A 64 -16.76 -6.89 23.17
C TYR A 64 -17.78 -7.03 22.07
N GLY A 65 -17.79 -8.15 21.37
CA GLY A 65 -18.73 -8.45 20.30
C GLY A 65 -18.18 -8.22 18.89
N PRO A 66 -18.99 -8.48 17.86
CA PRO A 66 -18.56 -8.49 16.46
C PRO A 66 -18.32 -7.10 15.87
N LEU A 67 -18.74 -6.05 16.56
CA LEU A 67 -18.51 -4.66 16.22
C LEU A 67 -17.96 -3.96 17.47
N MET A 68 -16.73 -3.48 17.42
CA MET A 68 -16.06 -2.88 18.57
C MET A 68 -15.26 -1.64 18.18
N THR A 69 -15.09 -0.74 19.15
CA THR A 69 -14.33 0.50 18.96
C THR A 69 -12.99 0.42 19.65
N LEU A 70 -11.94 0.78 18.91
CA LEU A 70 -10.57 0.95 19.42
C LEU A 70 -10.09 2.38 19.15
N SER A 71 -9.17 2.83 19.98
CA SER A 71 -8.44 4.09 19.75
C SER A 71 -7.01 3.77 19.39
N PHE A 72 -6.58 4.15 18.20
CA PHE A 72 -5.17 4.07 17.81
C PHE A 72 -4.56 5.46 17.83
N GLY A 73 -3.90 5.80 18.95
CA GLY A 73 -3.49 7.15 19.23
C GLY A 73 -4.72 8.07 19.30
N MET A 74 -4.73 9.07 18.44
CA MET A 74 -5.84 10.03 18.31
C MET A 74 -6.93 9.59 17.33
N ARG A 75 -6.81 8.43 16.68
CA ARG A 75 -7.77 7.93 15.72
C ARG A 75 -8.72 6.93 16.32
N THR A 76 -10.01 7.20 16.22
CA THR A 76 -11.07 6.23 16.54
C THR A 76 -11.20 5.25 15.38
N THR A 77 -11.17 3.97 15.69
CA THR A 77 -11.23 2.88 14.73
C THR A 77 -12.32 1.90 15.14
N VAL A 78 -13.25 1.62 14.24
CA VAL A 78 -14.26 0.58 14.44
C VAL A 78 -13.78 -0.70 13.77
N VAL A 79 -13.71 -1.78 14.54
CA VAL A 79 -13.30 -3.10 14.06
C VAL A 79 -14.53 -3.95 13.85
N VAL A 80 -14.62 -4.53 12.67
CA VAL A 80 -15.70 -5.42 12.23
C VAL A 80 -15.17 -6.85 12.20
N SER A 81 -15.74 -7.73 13.02
CA SER A 81 -15.25 -9.09 13.24
C SER A 81 -16.28 -10.19 12.89
N SER A 82 -17.39 -9.84 12.24
CA SER A 82 -18.36 -10.84 11.77
C SER A 82 -18.66 -10.68 10.29
N SER A 83 -18.99 -11.79 9.64
CA SER A 83 -19.35 -11.81 8.21
C SER A 83 -20.62 -11.00 7.92
N ALA A 84 -21.59 -11.01 8.83
CA ALA A 84 -22.81 -10.22 8.69
C ALA A 84 -22.53 -8.72 8.68
N MET A 85 -21.77 -8.23 9.66
CA MET A 85 -21.36 -6.79 9.73
C MET A 85 -20.41 -6.43 8.59
N ALA A 86 -19.51 -7.32 8.19
CA ALA A 86 -18.66 -7.11 7.03
C ALA A 86 -19.48 -6.95 5.74
N LYS A 87 -20.56 -7.70 5.55
CA LYS A 87 -21.47 -7.54 4.42
C LYS A 87 -22.14 -6.17 4.44
N GLU A 88 -22.60 -5.71 5.60
CA GLU A 88 -23.21 -4.37 5.73
C GLU A 88 -22.22 -3.26 5.34
N VAL A 89 -20.98 -3.33 5.83
CA VAL A 89 -19.96 -2.31 5.57
C VAL A 89 -19.43 -2.37 4.14
N LEU A 90 -19.11 -3.58 3.64
CA LEU A 90 -18.38 -3.74 2.38
C LEU A 90 -19.28 -3.91 1.15
N LYS A 91 -20.58 -4.19 1.33
CA LYS A 91 -21.52 -4.39 0.24
C LYS A 91 -22.72 -3.44 0.29
N THR A 92 -23.41 -3.36 1.43
CA THR A 92 -24.62 -2.56 1.54
C THR A 92 -24.31 -1.05 1.58
N HIS A 93 -23.26 -0.67 2.29
CA HIS A 93 -22.85 0.72 2.49
C HIS A 93 -21.44 1.00 1.99
N ASP A 94 -20.98 0.27 0.97
CA ASP A 94 -19.63 0.31 0.45
C ASP A 94 -19.17 1.73 0.05
N HIS A 95 -20.04 2.50 -0.60
CA HIS A 95 -19.74 3.87 -1.04
C HIS A 95 -19.49 4.84 0.13
N ILE A 96 -20.11 4.61 1.30
CA ILE A 96 -19.90 5.43 2.51
C ILE A 96 -18.55 5.08 3.16
N PHE A 97 -18.22 3.78 3.18
CA PHE A 97 -17.02 3.26 3.83
C PHE A 97 -15.81 3.10 2.88
N ALA A 98 -15.95 3.48 1.61
CA ALA A 98 -14.89 3.35 0.60
C ALA A 98 -13.67 4.25 0.84
N GLY A 99 -13.78 5.24 1.75
CA GLY A 99 -12.66 6.13 2.09
C GLY A 99 -11.47 5.37 2.64
N ARG A 100 -10.26 5.77 2.23
CA ARG A 100 -9.03 5.12 2.66
C ARG A 100 -8.23 6.00 3.60
N ILE A 101 -7.63 5.39 4.61
CA ILE A 101 -6.67 6.08 5.47
C ILE A 101 -5.37 6.27 4.69
N ILE A 102 -4.92 7.51 4.57
CA ILE A 102 -3.66 7.85 3.93
C ILE A 102 -2.57 7.87 4.99
N THR A 103 -1.66 6.90 4.94
CA THR A 103 -0.48 6.82 5.80
C THR A 103 0.63 7.74 5.29
N GLN A 104 1.62 8.07 6.13
CA GLN A 104 2.78 8.85 5.70
C GLN A 104 3.56 8.13 4.59
N ALA A 105 3.68 6.81 4.68
CA ALA A 105 4.25 5.99 3.63
C ALA A 105 3.51 6.17 2.29
N ALA A 106 2.18 6.22 2.31
CA ALA A 106 1.37 6.38 1.09
C ALA A 106 1.46 7.80 0.50
N LYS A 107 1.80 8.82 1.30
CA LYS A 107 1.98 10.20 0.83
C LYS A 107 3.29 10.41 0.07
N ALA A 108 4.26 9.54 0.28
CA ALA A 108 5.56 9.64 -0.36
C ALA A 108 5.43 9.76 -1.89
N LEU A 109 6.09 10.75 -2.49
CA LEU A 109 6.04 11.06 -3.91
C LEU A 109 4.60 11.15 -4.50
N SER A 110 3.65 11.62 -3.70
CA SER A 110 2.22 11.67 -4.09
C SER A 110 1.64 10.32 -4.52
N HIS A 111 2.20 9.21 -4.03
CA HIS A 111 1.77 7.86 -4.37
C HIS A 111 0.28 7.62 -4.05
N ASN A 112 -0.23 8.22 -2.96
CA ASN A 112 -1.64 8.16 -2.59
C ASN A 112 -2.59 8.80 -3.62
N MET A 113 -2.11 9.70 -4.47
CA MET A 113 -2.92 10.38 -5.50
C MET A 113 -2.93 9.62 -6.83
N ASN A 114 -2.02 8.69 -7.04
CA ASN A 114 -1.83 7.98 -8.30
C ASN A 114 -2.02 6.46 -8.19
N SER A 115 -1.90 5.89 -6.99
CA SER A 115 -2.08 4.46 -6.76
C SER A 115 -3.54 4.11 -6.49
N MET A 116 -4.12 3.23 -7.27
CA MET A 116 -5.48 2.71 -7.07
C MET A 116 -5.69 2.11 -5.66
N VAL A 117 -4.61 1.67 -5.00
CA VAL A 117 -4.66 1.11 -3.63
C VAL A 117 -4.95 2.19 -2.59
N PHE A 118 -4.36 3.39 -2.73
CA PHE A 118 -4.44 4.47 -1.73
C PHE A 118 -5.32 5.64 -2.16
N LEU A 119 -5.68 5.71 -3.44
CA LEU A 119 -6.52 6.77 -3.97
C LEU A 119 -7.90 6.75 -3.28
N GLN A 120 -8.40 7.94 -2.95
CA GLN A 120 -9.74 8.07 -2.42
C GLN A 120 -10.80 7.70 -3.46
N TYR A 121 -11.92 7.17 -3.00
CA TYR A 121 -13.04 6.85 -3.88
C TYR A 121 -13.56 8.12 -4.58
N GLY A 122 -13.50 8.11 -5.90
CA GLY A 122 -13.90 9.25 -6.73
C GLY A 122 -13.83 8.94 -8.22
N SER A 123 -13.91 9.96 -9.06
CA SER A 123 -13.87 9.82 -10.51
C SER A 123 -12.57 9.21 -11.02
N HIS A 124 -11.45 9.66 -10.48
CA HIS A 124 -10.12 9.14 -10.83
C HIS A 124 -9.96 7.67 -10.45
N TRP A 125 -10.35 7.28 -9.22
CA TRP A 125 -10.34 5.88 -8.81
C TRP A 125 -11.21 5.00 -9.71
N ARG A 126 -12.43 5.47 -10.04
CA ARG A 126 -13.34 4.72 -10.93
C ARG A 126 -12.78 4.58 -12.34
N MET A 127 -12.09 5.61 -12.85
CA MET A 127 -11.40 5.53 -14.14
C MET A 127 -10.30 4.46 -14.13
N LEU A 128 -9.39 4.51 -13.15
CA LEU A 128 -8.32 3.51 -13.02
C LEU A 128 -8.87 2.09 -12.85
N ARG A 129 -9.90 1.93 -12.04
CA ARG A 129 -10.57 0.63 -11.83
C ARG A 129 -11.21 0.11 -13.12
N ARG A 130 -11.85 0.98 -13.89
CA ARG A 130 -12.44 0.61 -15.19
C ARG A 130 -11.36 0.13 -16.14
N VAL A 131 -10.32 0.93 -16.32
CA VAL A 131 -9.20 0.56 -17.22
C VAL A 131 -8.57 -0.77 -16.80
N SER A 132 -8.31 -0.96 -15.51
CA SER A 132 -7.76 -2.23 -15.01
C SER A 132 -8.68 -3.41 -15.32
N ASN A 133 -9.98 -3.27 -15.12
CA ASN A 133 -10.94 -4.37 -15.36
C ASN A 133 -11.11 -4.66 -16.86
N THR A 134 -11.09 -3.65 -17.73
CA THR A 134 -11.28 -3.87 -19.19
C THR A 134 -10.01 -4.35 -19.86
N GLU A 135 -8.88 -3.77 -19.53
CA GLU A 135 -7.63 -4.01 -20.27
C GLU A 135 -6.75 -5.12 -19.66
N LEU A 136 -6.82 -5.32 -18.34
CA LEU A 136 -5.98 -6.31 -17.65
C LEU A 136 -6.75 -7.55 -17.24
N PHE A 137 -7.91 -7.38 -16.62
CA PHE A 137 -8.62 -8.44 -15.92
C PHE A 137 -9.91 -8.88 -16.63
N SER A 138 -10.18 -8.42 -17.86
CA SER A 138 -11.30 -8.93 -18.63
C SER A 138 -11.11 -10.42 -18.95
N LEU A 139 -12.18 -11.21 -18.96
CA LEU A 139 -12.13 -12.65 -19.25
C LEU A 139 -11.40 -12.93 -20.56
N LYS A 140 -11.75 -12.20 -21.62
CA LYS A 140 -11.10 -12.29 -22.93
C LYS A 140 -9.58 -12.10 -22.85
N ARG A 141 -9.12 -11.11 -22.04
CA ARG A 141 -7.69 -10.83 -21.87
C ARG A 141 -6.99 -11.93 -21.08
N LEU A 142 -7.64 -12.40 -20.01
CA LEU A 142 -7.13 -13.50 -19.19
C LEU A 142 -7.01 -14.80 -19.99
N GLU A 143 -7.98 -15.13 -20.84
CA GLU A 143 -7.93 -16.30 -21.72
C GLU A 143 -6.82 -16.16 -22.76
N ALA A 144 -6.71 -15.01 -23.43
CA ALA A 144 -5.66 -14.76 -24.42
C ALA A 144 -4.24 -14.89 -23.84
N LEU A 145 -4.05 -14.62 -22.54
CA LEU A 145 -2.77 -14.72 -21.86
C LEU A 145 -2.57 -16.06 -21.12
N GLN A 146 -3.43 -17.06 -21.36
CA GLN A 146 -3.34 -18.37 -20.68
C GLN A 146 -2.01 -19.08 -20.97
N HIS A 147 -1.49 -18.96 -22.18
CA HIS A 147 -0.20 -19.54 -22.56
C HIS A 147 0.94 -18.98 -21.69
N LEU A 148 0.99 -17.67 -21.45
CA LEU A 148 2.02 -17.07 -20.60
C LEU A 148 1.99 -17.62 -19.17
N ARG A 149 0.79 -17.84 -18.60
CA ARG A 149 0.68 -18.44 -17.28
C ARG A 149 1.19 -19.88 -17.25
N ARG A 150 0.85 -20.68 -18.26
CA ARG A 150 1.35 -22.05 -18.38
C ARG A 150 2.86 -22.09 -18.50
N ASP A 151 3.43 -21.23 -19.34
CA ASP A 151 4.88 -21.16 -19.56
C ASP A 151 5.62 -20.76 -18.29
N GLN A 152 5.09 -19.79 -17.52
CA GLN A 152 5.70 -19.40 -16.25
C GLN A 152 5.61 -20.52 -15.20
N VAL A 153 4.49 -21.22 -15.12
CA VAL A 153 4.35 -22.39 -14.22
C VAL A 153 5.30 -23.51 -14.60
N ASN A 154 5.43 -23.79 -15.89
CA ASN A 154 6.37 -24.80 -16.39
C ASN A 154 7.83 -24.44 -16.05
N ARG A 155 8.24 -23.19 -16.25
CA ARG A 155 9.58 -22.70 -15.86
C ARG A 155 9.80 -22.83 -14.34
N MET A 156 8.79 -22.49 -13.54
CA MET A 156 8.84 -22.66 -12.10
C MET A 156 9.05 -24.12 -11.70
N ILE A 157 8.29 -25.04 -12.30
CA ILE A 157 8.42 -26.48 -12.04
C ILE A 157 9.80 -27.00 -12.46
N GLN A 158 10.31 -26.59 -13.64
CA GLN A 158 11.63 -26.95 -14.10
C GLN A 158 12.74 -26.46 -13.16
N GLN A 159 12.65 -25.23 -12.66
CA GLN A 159 13.61 -24.69 -11.70
C GLN A 159 13.63 -25.53 -10.40
N ILE A 160 12.45 -25.81 -9.85
CA ILE A 160 12.31 -26.64 -8.63
C ILE A 160 12.90 -28.02 -8.85
N PHE A 161 12.63 -28.64 -10.00
CA PHE A 161 13.15 -29.95 -10.33
C PHE A 161 14.68 -29.95 -10.45
N GLN A 162 15.26 -28.94 -11.13
CA GLN A 162 16.71 -28.81 -11.27
C GLN A 162 17.41 -28.63 -9.92
N ASP A 163 16.85 -27.83 -9.03
CA ASP A 163 17.41 -27.61 -7.69
C ASP A 163 17.28 -28.88 -6.84
N ALA A 164 16.18 -29.59 -6.93
CA ALA A 164 15.97 -30.87 -6.25
C ALA A 164 16.96 -31.95 -6.71
N VAL A 165 17.19 -32.07 -8.04
CA VAL A 165 18.17 -33.03 -8.59
C VAL A 165 19.59 -32.73 -8.11
N LYS A 166 19.95 -31.46 -7.90
CA LYS A 166 21.24 -31.05 -7.32
C LYS A 166 21.34 -31.25 -5.80
N GLY A 167 20.27 -31.73 -5.16
CA GLY A 167 20.18 -31.87 -3.72
C GLY A 167 20.14 -30.51 -2.97
N GLN A 168 19.80 -29.43 -3.66
CA GLN A 168 19.72 -28.10 -3.08
C GLN A 168 18.37 -27.90 -2.38
N CYS A 169 18.37 -27.14 -1.29
CA CYS A 169 17.13 -26.74 -0.63
C CYS A 169 16.38 -25.73 -1.50
N VAL A 170 15.11 -25.99 -1.79
CA VAL A 170 14.29 -25.16 -2.66
C VAL A 170 13.55 -24.12 -1.83
N GLU A 171 13.81 -22.85 -2.07
CA GLU A 171 13.08 -21.74 -1.47
C GLU A 171 11.85 -21.38 -2.30
N ILE A 172 10.72 -22.07 -2.04
CA ILE A 172 9.49 -21.92 -2.82
C ILE A 172 8.99 -20.46 -2.87
N ALA A 173 9.07 -19.73 -1.75
CA ALA A 173 8.62 -18.34 -1.68
C ALA A 173 9.37 -17.44 -2.68
N HIS A 174 10.68 -17.63 -2.82
CA HIS A 174 11.52 -16.89 -3.76
C HIS A 174 11.13 -17.19 -5.22
N ILE A 175 11.00 -18.46 -5.56
CA ILE A 175 10.67 -18.90 -6.92
C ILE A 175 9.26 -18.41 -7.30
N ALA A 176 8.28 -18.57 -6.39
CA ALA A 176 6.91 -18.12 -6.61
C ALA A 176 6.83 -16.58 -6.79
N PHE A 177 7.60 -15.83 -6.02
CA PHE A 177 7.69 -14.38 -6.15
C PHE A 177 8.19 -13.98 -7.54
N HIS A 178 9.32 -14.54 -7.99
CA HIS A 178 9.88 -14.26 -9.30
C HIS A 178 8.92 -14.64 -10.44
N SER A 179 8.32 -15.83 -10.36
CA SER A 179 7.38 -16.29 -11.38
C SER A 179 6.13 -15.40 -11.47
N SER A 180 5.61 -14.95 -10.32
CA SER A 180 4.45 -14.05 -10.27
C SER A 180 4.76 -12.68 -10.86
N PHE A 181 5.91 -12.11 -10.54
CA PHE A 181 6.34 -10.82 -11.10
C PHE A 181 6.65 -10.91 -12.59
N ASN A 182 7.28 -12.00 -13.06
CA ASN A 182 7.51 -12.21 -14.50
C ASN A 182 6.20 -12.38 -15.25
N LEU A 183 5.21 -13.05 -14.65
CA LEU A 183 3.88 -13.13 -15.23
C LEU A 183 3.26 -11.74 -15.39
N LEU A 184 3.28 -10.91 -14.35
CA LEU A 184 2.79 -9.53 -14.41
C LEU A 184 3.57 -8.69 -15.41
N GLY A 185 4.90 -8.80 -15.44
CA GLY A 185 5.76 -8.12 -16.40
C GLY A 185 5.43 -8.48 -17.84
N ASN A 186 5.23 -9.76 -18.13
CA ASN A 186 4.80 -10.22 -19.43
C ASN A 186 3.41 -9.71 -19.83
N MET A 187 2.48 -9.68 -18.89
CA MET A 187 1.13 -9.14 -19.13
C MET A 187 1.17 -7.64 -19.46
N VAL A 188 2.01 -6.86 -18.76
CA VAL A 188 2.06 -5.40 -18.85
C VAL A 188 3.08 -4.93 -19.89
N PHE A 189 4.31 -5.44 -19.85
CA PHE A 189 5.43 -4.97 -20.66
C PHE A 189 5.76 -5.91 -21.82
N GLY A 190 5.24 -7.14 -21.82
CA GLY A 190 5.53 -8.17 -22.84
C GLY A 190 6.93 -8.78 -22.69
N LYS A 191 7.53 -8.72 -21.49
CA LYS A 191 8.82 -9.36 -21.17
C LYS A 191 8.93 -9.67 -19.67
N ASP A 192 9.88 -10.54 -19.34
CA ASP A 192 10.20 -10.85 -17.96
C ASP A 192 10.81 -9.62 -17.26
N VAL A 193 10.43 -9.41 -16.00
CA VAL A 193 10.99 -8.36 -15.12
C VAL A 193 12.25 -8.87 -14.44
N PHE A 194 12.24 -10.15 -14.05
CA PHE A 194 13.37 -10.82 -13.45
C PHE A 194 13.97 -11.81 -14.46
N GLY A 195 15.11 -11.46 -15.01
CA GLY A 195 15.82 -12.27 -16.00
C GLY A 195 17.32 -12.00 -16.01
N PRO A 196 18.12 -12.86 -16.62
CA PRO A 196 19.58 -12.72 -16.64
C PRO A 196 20.05 -11.41 -17.30
N ASP A 197 19.34 -10.93 -18.30
CA ASP A 197 19.70 -9.71 -19.06
C ASP A 197 19.51 -8.42 -18.24
N LEU A 198 18.77 -8.49 -17.11
CA LEU A 198 18.43 -7.37 -16.24
C LEU A 198 18.90 -7.58 -14.80
N PHE A 199 19.89 -8.44 -14.59
CA PHE A 199 20.27 -8.93 -13.25
C PHE A 199 20.43 -7.83 -12.22
N GLY A 200 21.14 -6.73 -12.52
CA GLY A 200 21.33 -5.61 -11.61
C GLY A 200 20.03 -4.85 -11.32
N ALA A 201 19.30 -4.44 -12.35
CA ALA A 201 18.03 -3.71 -12.22
C ALA A 201 16.94 -4.59 -11.58
N SER A 202 16.92 -5.88 -11.88
CA SER A 202 15.98 -6.85 -11.30
C SER A 202 16.20 -7.01 -9.79
N GLN A 203 17.45 -7.09 -9.34
CA GLN A 203 17.76 -7.21 -7.91
C GLN A 203 17.42 -5.91 -7.17
N GLU A 204 17.74 -4.75 -7.74
CA GLU A 204 17.39 -3.46 -7.16
C GLU A 204 15.87 -3.27 -7.04
N LEU A 205 15.10 -3.67 -8.04
CA LEU A 205 13.64 -3.65 -8.01
C LEU A 205 13.09 -4.58 -6.93
N LYS A 206 13.60 -5.80 -6.82
CA LYS A 206 13.21 -6.75 -5.78
C LYS A 206 13.43 -6.18 -4.37
N ASP A 207 14.62 -5.62 -4.14
CA ASP A 207 14.97 -5.03 -2.85
C ASP A 207 14.10 -3.80 -2.53
N ALA A 208 13.83 -2.97 -3.53
CA ALA A 208 12.94 -1.83 -3.39
C ALA A 208 11.51 -2.26 -3.05
N ILE A 209 10.94 -3.25 -3.75
CA ILE A 209 9.60 -3.79 -3.48
C ILE A 209 9.52 -4.36 -2.06
N ALA A 210 10.52 -5.15 -1.64
CA ALA A 210 10.56 -5.73 -0.30
C ALA A 210 10.59 -4.64 0.78
N LYS A 211 11.38 -3.58 0.59
CA LYS A 211 11.46 -2.44 1.51
C LYS A 211 10.19 -1.62 1.52
N VAL A 212 9.58 -1.32 0.37
CA VAL A 212 8.28 -0.64 0.24
C VAL A 212 7.21 -1.41 1.00
N THR A 213 7.12 -2.72 0.80
CA THR A 213 6.17 -3.59 1.49
C THR A 213 6.38 -3.55 3.01
N LYS A 214 7.63 -3.64 3.46
CA LYS A 214 7.99 -3.56 4.87
C LYS A 214 7.62 -2.21 5.48
N LEU A 215 7.90 -1.10 4.80
CA LEU A 215 7.57 0.25 5.27
C LEU A 215 6.06 0.46 5.40
N HIS A 216 5.26 -0.06 4.47
CA HIS A 216 3.79 -0.03 4.59
C HIS A 216 3.26 -0.88 5.74
N ALA A 217 3.90 -2.01 6.03
CA ALA A 217 3.50 -2.90 7.12
C ALA A 217 3.99 -2.45 8.51
N THR A 218 4.96 -1.54 8.58
CA THR A 218 5.53 -1.06 9.83
C THR A 218 4.65 0.03 10.45
N PRO A 219 4.18 -0.15 11.71
CA PRO A 219 3.43 0.89 12.40
C PRO A 219 4.26 2.17 12.52
N ASN A 220 3.72 3.28 12.04
CA ASN A 220 4.34 4.60 12.12
C ASN A 220 3.60 5.48 13.13
N MET A 221 4.32 6.00 14.12
CA MET A 221 3.75 6.87 15.16
C MET A 221 3.11 8.13 14.57
N ALA A 222 3.67 8.64 13.48
CA ALA A 222 3.13 9.80 12.78
C ALA A 222 1.74 9.55 12.17
N ASP A 223 1.39 8.31 11.86
CA ASP A 223 0.06 7.96 11.34
C ASP A 223 -1.03 8.05 12.40
N PHE A 224 -0.67 7.95 13.67
CA PHE A 224 -1.58 7.94 14.82
C PHE A 224 -1.65 9.28 15.55
N SER A 225 -0.71 10.19 15.31
CA SER A 225 -0.64 11.51 15.92
C SER A 225 -0.43 12.60 14.88
N PRO A 226 -1.40 13.50 14.65
CA PRO A 226 -1.26 14.59 13.67
C PRO A 226 -0.05 15.49 13.91
N PHE A 227 0.35 15.69 15.17
CA PHE A 227 1.48 16.55 15.55
C PHE A 227 2.83 15.97 15.15
N LEU A 228 2.94 14.65 14.99
CA LEU A 228 4.16 13.96 14.58
C LEU A 228 4.31 13.83 13.07
N GLN A 229 3.27 14.16 12.30
CA GLN A 229 3.28 14.00 10.84
C GLN A 229 4.34 14.87 10.16
N PHE A 230 4.60 16.06 10.70
CA PHE A 230 5.57 17.00 10.14
C PHE A 230 7.02 16.62 10.45
N LEU A 231 7.26 15.80 11.48
CA LEU A 231 8.60 15.49 11.96
C LEU A 231 9.18 14.22 11.34
N ASP A 232 8.30 13.33 10.80
CA ASP A 232 8.68 11.98 10.31
C ASP A 232 9.68 11.28 11.25
N PRO A 233 9.37 11.10 12.54
CA PRO A 233 10.35 10.72 13.57
C PRO A 233 10.98 9.35 13.33
N GLN A 234 10.34 8.49 12.57
CA GLN A 234 10.82 7.16 12.18
C GLN A 234 11.42 7.17 10.76
N GLY A 235 11.42 8.30 10.05
CA GLY A 235 11.93 8.43 8.69
C GLY A 235 11.17 7.58 7.66
N VAL A 236 9.91 7.22 7.95
CA VAL A 236 9.13 6.30 7.11
C VAL A 236 8.82 6.94 5.76
N GLN A 237 8.39 8.20 5.74
CA GLN A 237 8.11 8.91 4.50
C GLN A 237 9.36 9.07 3.66
N ARG A 238 10.45 9.54 4.25
CA ARG A 238 11.74 9.73 3.55
C ARG A 238 12.28 8.42 2.97
N ASN A 239 12.27 7.35 3.76
CA ASN A 239 12.71 6.04 3.29
C ASN A 239 11.82 5.51 2.15
N MET A 240 10.51 5.72 2.25
CA MET A 240 9.57 5.35 1.20
C MET A 240 9.85 6.10 -0.10
N GLU A 241 10.11 7.41 -0.04
CA GLU A 241 10.47 8.22 -1.21
C GLU A 241 11.68 7.66 -1.95
N ILE A 242 12.72 7.28 -1.20
CA ILE A 242 13.93 6.68 -1.78
C ILE A 242 13.61 5.36 -2.50
N GLN A 243 12.83 4.47 -1.87
CA GLN A 243 12.53 3.17 -2.47
C GLN A 243 11.54 3.27 -3.64
N LEU A 244 10.54 4.13 -3.55
CA LEU A 244 9.61 4.38 -4.66
C LEU A 244 10.32 4.98 -5.87
N LYS A 245 11.26 5.92 -5.65
CA LYS A 245 12.05 6.48 -6.73
C LYS A 245 12.83 5.39 -7.48
N LYS A 246 13.55 4.53 -6.76
CA LYS A 246 14.26 3.39 -7.37
C LYS A 246 13.31 2.48 -8.16
N MET A 247 12.15 2.20 -7.60
CA MET A 247 11.15 1.36 -8.27
C MET A 247 10.63 2.04 -9.55
N TYR A 248 10.39 3.35 -9.54
CA TYR A 248 9.94 4.09 -10.70
C TYR A 248 11.04 4.19 -11.77
N ASP A 249 12.29 4.47 -11.39
CA ASP A 249 13.43 4.52 -12.31
C ASP A 249 13.58 3.20 -13.09
N VAL A 250 13.41 2.05 -12.42
CA VAL A 250 13.43 0.74 -13.09
C VAL A 250 12.18 0.54 -13.96
N MET A 251 10.98 0.93 -13.50
CA MET A 251 9.76 0.83 -14.28
C MET A 251 9.81 1.67 -15.56
N ASP A 252 10.44 2.83 -15.51
CA ASP A 252 10.60 3.71 -16.67
C ASP A 252 11.40 3.03 -17.79
N ILE A 253 12.44 2.26 -17.45
CA ILE A 253 13.18 1.44 -18.43
C ILE A 253 12.25 0.48 -19.18
N PHE A 254 11.35 -0.19 -18.46
CA PHE A 254 10.37 -1.11 -19.08
C PHE A 254 9.35 -0.37 -19.93
N ILE A 255 8.89 0.80 -19.49
CA ILE A 255 7.94 1.63 -20.22
C ILE A 255 8.56 2.13 -21.53
N GLU A 256 9.77 2.71 -21.47
CA GLU A 256 10.47 3.21 -22.65
C GLU A 256 10.73 2.11 -23.67
N ASP A 257 11.21 0.96 -23.23
CA ASP A 257 11.44 -0.20 -24.10
C ASP A 257 10.13 -0.69 -24.76
N ARG A 258 9.02 -0.69 -24.01
CA ARG A 258 7.71 -1.03 -24.58
C ARG A 258 7.25 -0.01 -25.61
N LEU A 259 7.45 1.28 -25.34
CA LEU A 259 7.11 2.35 -26.27
C LEU A 259 7.92 2.27 -27.55
N LYS A 260 9.24 2.05 -27.46
CA LYS A 260 10.12 1.85 -28.62
C LYS A 260 9.63 0.68 -29.49
N ARG A 261 9.41 -0.48 -28.91
CA ARG A 261 8.88 -1.66 -29.63
C ARG A 261 7.52 -1.40 -30.30
N ASN A 262 6.64 -0.63 -29.66
CA ASN A 262 5.34 -0.27 -30.24
C ASN A 262 5.49 0.68 -31.44
N VAL A 263 6.42 1.64 -31.38
CA VAL A 263 6.71 2.56 -32.50
C VAL A 263 7.30 1.78 -33.69
N ASP A 264 8.23 0.87 -33.42
CA ASP A 264 8.86 0.05 -34.50
C ASP A 264 7.85 -0.90 -35.15
N GLN A 265 6.96 -1.50 -34.35
CA GLN A 265 5.85 -2.32 -34.87
C GLN A 265 4.81 -1.49 -35.62
N ALA A 266 4.53 -0.26 -35.21
CA ALA A 266 3.62 0.63 -35.93
C ALA A 266 4.20 1.13 -37.25
N LYS A 267 5.51 1.35 -37.32
CA LYS A 267 6.24 1.64 -38.59
C LYS A 267 6.24 0.46 -39.55
N ALA A 268 6.26 -0.77 -38.98
CA ALA A 268 6.23 -2.00 -39.80
C ALA A 268 4.81 -2.41 -40.25
N GLN A 269 3.77 -1.93 -39.60
CA GLN A 269 2.36 -2.23 -39.88
C GLN A 269 1.55 -0.95 -40.05
N THR A 270 1.41 -0.48 -41.29
CA THR A 270 0.68 0.74 -41.63
C THR A 270 -0.85 0.66 -41.43
N GLU A 271 -1.40 -0.42 -40.85
CA GLU A 271 -2.86 -0.67 -40.87
C GLU A 271 -3.56 -1.09 -39.58
N VAL A 272 -2.99 -0.97 -38.39
CA VAL A 272 -3.73 -1.28 -37.14
C VAL A 272 -3.55 -0.20 -36.07
N THR A 273 -4.17 0.91 -36.36
CA THR A 273 -4.23 2.08 -35.45
C THR A 273 -5.46 1.99 -34.56
N VAL A 274 -5.32 2.50 -33.34
CA VAL A 274 -6.33 3.01 -32.39
C VAL A 274 -6.59 2.24 -31.09
N LYS A 275 -6.28 0.95 -30.94
CA LYS A 275 -6.54 0.26 -29.65
C LYS A 275 -5.38 0.32 -28.64
N ARG A 276 -4.27 0.95 -28.95
CA ARG A 276 -3.04 0.97 -28.11
C ARG A 276 -2.89 2.17 -27.16
N ILE A 277 -3.74 3.16 -27.26
CA ILE A 277 -3.66 4.41 -26.50
C ILE A 277 -4.06 4.20 -25.01
N SER A 278 -4.84 3.18 -24.71
CA SER A 278 -5.35 2.91 -23.36
C SER A 278 -4.25 2.61 -22.33
N TRP A 279 -3.14 1.98 -22.75
CA TRP A 279 -2.00 1.65 -21.89
C TRP A 279 -1.13 2.86 -21.53
N MET A 280 -1.00 3.80 -22.49
CA MET A 280 -0.29 5.06 -22.24
C MET A 280 -0.95 5.89 -21.13
N PHE A 281 -2.29 5.88 -21.04
CA PHE A 281 -2.99 6.65 -20.01
C PHE A 281 -2.81 6.08 -18.60
N LEU A 282 -2.65 4.77 -18.45
CA LEU A 282 -2.44 4.15 -17.13
C LEU A 282 -1.08 4.54 -16.52
N PHE A 283 -0.04 4.66 -17.36
CA PHE A 283 1.33 4.94 -16.96
C PHE A 283 1.72 6.40 -17.17
N HIS A 284 1.16 7.07 -18.17
CA HIS A 284 1.47 8.48 -18.46
C HIS A 284 0.94 9.44 -17.38
N ASN A 285 -0.19 9.13 -16.74
CA ASN A 285 -0.65 9.89 -15.57
C ASN A 285 0.24 9.72 -14.32
N ILE A 286 1.04 8.65 -14.26
CA ILE A 286 2.08 8.50 -13.24
C ILE A 286 3.26 9.43 -13.55
N HIS A 287 3.59 9.62 -14.82
CA HIS A 287 4.76 10.40 -15.26
C HIS A 287 4.49 11.90 -15.41
N PHE A 288 3.30 12.31 -15.87
CA PHE A 288 3.02 13.72 -16.18
C PHE A 288 2.95 14.63 -14.95
N HIS A 289 2.66 14.08 -13.75
CA HIS A 289 2.69 14.84 -12.51
C HIS A 289 4.10 15.10 -11.95
N TYR A 290 5.12 14.38 -12.41
CA TYR A 290 6.49 14.59 -11.98
C TYR A 290 7.19 15.78 -12.65
N TYR A 291 6.81 16.12 -13.88
CA TYR A 291 7.45 17.18 -14.65
C TYR A 291 6.75 18.55 -14.60
N PHE A 292 5.57 18.63 -13.99
CA PHE A 292 4.76 19.86 -13.97
C PHE A 292 4.43 20.43 -12.58
N LEU A 293 5.11 20.00 -11.52
CA LEU A 293 5.08 20.75 -10.27
C LEU A 293 6.16 21.83 -10.34
N PRO A 294 5.80 23.13 -10.36
CA PRO A 294 6.77 24.18 -10.21
C PRO A 294 7.42 24.02 -8.83
N THR A 295 8.74 23.99 -8.83
CA THR A 295 9.55 24.19 -7.63
C THR A 295 9.16 25.55 -7.03
N CYS A 296 8.40 25.55 -5.96
CA CYS A 296 8.28 26.63 -4.98
C CYS A 296 8.65 26.08 -3.60
#